data_748f40792338a26d905d68546ea61255
#
_entry.id   748f40792338a26d905d68546ea61255
#
_cell.length_a   1.000
_cell.length_b   1.000
_cell.length_c   1.000
_cell.angle_alpha   90.00
_cell.angle_beta   90.00
_cell.angle_gamma   90.00
#
_symmetry.space_group_name_H-M   'P 1'
#
loop_
_entity.id
_entity.type
_entity.pdbx_description
1 polymer ?
#
loop_
_entity_poly.entity_id
_entity_poly.type
_entity_poly.pdbx_seq_one_letter_code
_entity_poly.pdbx_strand_id
1 'polypeptide(L)'
;LTMGRKTKRVLADEQNQILDTLRGRAVVKTLDAIVGPKAEHAKRYSAALAPSLKSAAVAGARSLHTTGVMPSDRELSDAAAKQSKAIDEFVVTSIVEPLRERLSRSISQASGDNAELAKLVRVVYREWKNQMVDETIDDIAYTAYGRGALAVLTPDMKVCWKFDPAGPACADAEDNSLAGAMNGCDAFPTGHTHAPA
;
A
#
# COMPACT_ATOMS: atom_id res chain seq x y z
N LEU A 1 -0.74 -17.27 4.21
CA LEU A 1 -1.53 -16.63 3.15
C LEU A 1 -0.74 -15.44 2.62
N THR A 2 -0.56 -15.32 1.31
CA THR A 2 0.06 -14.16 0.66
C THR A 2 -0.79 -12.91 0.88
N MET A 3 -0.17 -11.72 0.83
CA MET A 3 -0.88 -10.44 0.98
C MET A 3 -2.00 -10.31 -0.06
N GLY A 4 -1.74 -10.65 -1.31
CA GLY A 4 -2.75 -10.63 -2.36
C GLY A 4 -4.00 -11.46 -2.03
N ARG A 5 -3.84 -12.66 -1.46
CA ARG A 5 -4.99 -13.48 -1.02
C ARG A 5 -5.76 -12.85 0.13
N LYS A 6 -5.06 -12.18 1.08
CA LYS A 6 -5.74 -11.47 2.18
C LYS A 6 -6.55 -10.30 1.63
N THR A 7 -5.97 -9.51 0.73
CA THR A 7 -6.65 -8.38 0.09
C THR A 7 -7.86 -8.83 -0.72
N LYS A 8 -7.70 -9.89 -1.55
CA LYS A 8 -8.81 -10.46 -2.33
C LYS A 8 -9.94 -10.95 -1.43
N ARG A 9 -9.62 -11.46 -0.22
CA ARG A 9 -10.64 -11.85 0.77
C ARG A 9 -11.37 -10.64 1.34
N VAL A 10 -10.66 -9.59 1.76
CA VAL A 10 -11.27 -8.34 2.25
C VAL A 10 -12.21 -7.76 1.18
N LEU A 11 -11.76 -7.69 -0.08
CA LEU A 11 -12.58 -7.23 -1.20
C LEU A 11 -13.84 -8.10 -1.41
N ALA A 12 -13.73 -9.42 -1.26
CA ALA A 12 -14.86 -10.32 -1.42
C ALA A 12 -15.89 -10.15 -0.29
N ASP A 13 -15.42 -10.08 0.95
CA ASP A 13 -16.27 -9.89 2.12
C ASP A 13 -16.99 -8.52 2.06
N GLU A 14 -16.28 -7.46 1.68
CA GLU A 14 -16.84 -6.13 1.49
C GLU A 14 -17.86 -6.09 0.35
N GLN A 15 -17.55 -6.69 -0.80
CA GLN A 15 -18.50 -6.81 -1.90
C GLN A 15 -19.81 -7.49 -1.46
N ASN A 16 -19.71 -8.56 -0.69
CA ASN A 16 -20.91 -9.27 -0.20
C ASN A 16 -21.73 -8.39 0.74
N GLN A 17 -21.08 -7.66 1.66
CA GLN A 17 -21.78 -6.73 2.57
C GLN A 17 -22.52 -5.63 1.80
N ILE A 18 -21.88 -5.06 0.77
CA ILE A 18 -22.51 -4.06 -0.10
C ILE A 18 -23.72 -4.65 -0.82
N LEU A 19 -23.56 -5.83 -1.43
CA LEU A 19 -24.66 -6.48 -2.15
C LEU A 19 -25.82 -6.85 -1.24
N ASP A 20 -25.56 -7.22 0.01
CA ASP A 20 -26.60 -7.47 1.00
C ASP A 20 -27.33 -6.17 1.39
N THR A 21 -26.60 -5.06 1.56
CA THR A 21 -27.22 -3.74 1.79
C THR A 21 -28.12 -3.34 0.64
N LEU A 22 -27.68 -3.57 -0.62
CA LEU A 22 -28.43 -3.21 -1.83
C LEU A 22 -29.70 -4.06 -2.06
N ARG A 23 -29.84 -5.20 -1.41
CA ARG A 23 -31.10 -6.00 -1.39
C ARG A 23 -32.20 -5.34 -0.56
N GLY A 24 -31.85 -4.41 0.31
CA GLY A 24 -32.80 -3.64 1.08
C GLY A 24 -33.67 -2.73 0.22
N ARG A 25 -34.82 -2.27 0.79
CA ARG A 25 -35.75 -1.38 0.09
C ARG A 25 -35.27 0.08 0.06
N ALA A 26 -34.35 0.45 0.96
CA ALA A 26 -33.84 1.82 1.03
C ALA A 26 -32.90 2.09 -0.14
N VAL A 27 -33.12 3.20 -0.83
CA VAL A 27 -32.25 3.65 -1.92
C VAL A 27 -30.92 4.11 -1.34
N VAL A 28 -29.82 3.56 -1.84
CA VAL A 28 -28.46 3.96 -1.46
C VAL A 28 -28.09 5.24 -2.24
N LYS A 29 -27.78 6.31 -1.48
CA LYS A 29 -27.42 7.62 -2.05
C LYS A 29 -25.99 8.06 -1.71
N THR A 30 -25.37 7.46 -0.71
CA THR A 30 -24.05 7.87 -0.22
C THR A 30 -23.11 6.69 -0.15
N LEU A 31 -21.83 6.98 -0.34
CA LEU A 31 -20.76 5.98 -0.26
C LEU A 31 -20.65 5.37 1.15
N ASP A 32 -20.80 6.21 2.19
CA ASP A 32 -20.68 5.75 3.57
C ASP A 32 -21.81 4.80 3.99
N ALA A 33 -22.95 4.84 3.29
CA ALA A 33 -24.03 3.88 3.52
C ALA A 33 -23.67 2.44 3.13
N ILE A 34 -22.67 2.24 2.27
CA ILE A 34 -22.28 0.91 1.77
C ILE A 34 -20.91 0.44 2.25
N VAL A 35 -19.92 1.35 2.42
CA VAL A 35 -18.56 0.97 2.85
C VAL A 35 -18.19 1.58 4.21
N GLY A 36 -19.04 2.43 4.77
CA GLY A 36 -18.79 3.17 6.01
C GLY A 36 -17.85 4.38 5.82
N PRO A 37 -17.58 5.11 6.91
CA PRO A 37 -16.64 6.23 6.92
C PRO A 37 -15.26 5.82 6.41
N LYS A 38 -14.53 6.77 5.77
CA LYS A 38 -13.22 6.51 5.19
C LYS A 38 -12.24 5.86 6.18
N ALA A 39 -12.23 6.31 7.43
CA ALA A 39 -11.33 5.78 8.46
C ALA A 39 -11.61 4.31 8.80
N GLU A 40 -12.89 3.91 8.89
CA GLU A 40 -13.27 2.52 9.14
C GLU A 40 -12.98 1.64 7.93
N HIS A 41 -13.25 2.15 6.72
CA HIS A 41 -12.92 1.48 5.48
C HIS A 41 -11.42 1.22 5.38
N ALA A 42 -10.58 2.24 5.62
CA ALA A 42 -9.13 2.13 5.66
C ALA A 42 -8.65 1.08 6.67
N LYS A 43 -9.19 1.10 7.89
CA LYS A 43 -8.83 0.17 8.96
C LYS A 43 -8.99 -1.32 8.57
N ARG A 44 -9.97 -1.66 7.74
CA ARG A 44 -10.16 -3.05 7.28
C ARG A 44 -8.97 -3.56 6.48
N TYR A 45 -8.47 -2.74 5.53
CA TYR A 45 -7.33 -3.10 4.69
C TYR A 45 -6.03 -3.06 5.48
N SER A 46 -5.77 -1.99 6.22
CA SER A 46 -4.57 -1.86 7.07
C SER A 46 -4.47 -3.02 8.06
N ALA A 47 -5.55 -3.37 8.77
CA ALA A 47 -5.53 -4.48 9.73
C ALA A 47 -5.23 -5.84 9.08
N ALA A 48 -5.77 -6.09 7.88
CA ALA A 48 -5.52 -7.34 7.16
C ALA A 48 -4.07 -7.46 6.68
N LEU A 49 -3.43 -6.35 6.32
CA LEU A 49 -2.10 -6.29 5.74
C LEU A 49 -0.99 -6.07 6.79
N ALA A 50 -1.29 -5.43 7.93
CA ALA A 50 -0.32 -5.02 8.94
C ALA A 50 0.74 -6.07 9.32
N PRO A 51 0.39 -7.36 9.58
CA PRO A 51 1.42 -8.35 9.94
C PRO A 51 2.44 -8.58 8.82
N SER A 52 1.97 -8.56 7.56
CA SER A 52 2.84 -8.81 6.40
C SER A 52 3.68 -7.59 6.06
N LEU A 53 3.11 -6.39 6.19
CA LEU A 53 3.80 -5.12 5.98
C LEU A 53 4.86 -4.88 7.07
N LYS A 54 4.56 -5.22 8.32
CA LYS A 54 5.55 -5.22 9.39
C LYS A 54 6.72 -6.15 9.07
N SER A 55 6.45 -7.36 8.58
CA SER A 55 7.50 -8.30 8.18
C SER A 55 8.35 -7.77 7.03
N ALA A 56 7.74 -7.13 6.03
CA ALA A 56 8.45 -6.49 4.93
C ALA A 56 9.35 -5.34 5.43
N ALA A 57 8.83 -4.47 6.30
CA ALA A 57 9.60 -3.37 6.88
C ALA A 57 10.77 -3.87 7.73
N VAL A 58 10.58 -4.92 8.54
CA VAL A 58 11.68 -5.55 9.30
C VAL A 58 12.73 -6.15 8.36
N ALA A 59 12.32 -6.78 7.27
CA ALA A 59 13.25 -7.30 6.26
C ALA A 59 14.04 -6.16 5.59
N GLY A 60 13.40 -5.04 5.28
CA GLY A 60 14.06 -3.84 4.76
C GLY A 60 15.07 -3.26 5.75
N ALA A 61 14.69 -3.12 7.02
CA ALA A 61 15.59 -2.66 8.08
C ALA A 61 16.83 -3.57 8.20
N ARG A 62 16.62 -4.88 8.10
CA ARG A 62 17.71 -5.87 8.18
C ARG A 62 18.65 -5.81 6.97
N SER A 63 18.16 -5.49 5.79
CA SER A 63 18.93 -5.51 4.54
C SER A 63 20.10 -4.54 4.50
N LEU A 64 20.06 -3.46 5.27
CA LEU A 64 21.13 -2.47 5.35
C LEU A 64 22.25 -2.84 6.33
N HIS A 65 22.04 -3.85 7.18
CA HIS A 65 23.06 -4.33 8.10
C HIS A 65 23.87 -5.45 7.45
N THR A 66 24.75 -5.09 6.53
CA THR A 66 25.61 -6.05 5.80
C THR A 66 26.96 -6.28 6.49
N THR A 67 27.37 -5.39 7.39
CA THR A 67 28.65 -5.45 8.13
C THR A 67 28.43 -4.98 9.57
N GLY A 68 29.20 -5.52 10.50
CA GLY A 68 29.15 -5.16 11.93
C GLY A 68 28.18 -6.00 12.76
N VAL A 69 27.79 -5.49 13.94
CA VAL A 69 26.88 -6.18 14.86
C VAL A 69 25.46 -6.02 14.33
N MET A 70 24.81 -7.14 14.03
CA MET A 70 23.40 -7.14 13.63
C MET A 70 22.52 -6.68 14.80
N PRO A 71 21.61 -5.72 14.60
CA PRO A 71 20.62 -5.35 15.60
C PRO A 71 19.73 -6.53 15.98
N SER A 72 19.27 -6.54 17.21
CA SER A 72 18.30 -7.53 17.67
C SER A 72 16.97 -7.43 16.89
N ASP A 73 16.22 -8.52 16.85
CA ASP A 73 14.89 -8.53 16.22
C ASP A 73 13.94 -7.51 16.84
N ARG A 74 14.14 -7.19 18.12
CA ARG A 74 13.37 -6.14 18.81
C ARG A 74 13.71 -4.75 18.26
N GLU A 75 14.98 -4.40 18.14
CA GLU A 75 15.42 -3.11 17.60
C GLU A 75 14.95 -2.91 16.17
N LEU A 76 15.06 -3.94 15.32
CA LEU A 76 14.54 -3.91 13.95
C LEU A 76 13.01 -3.74 13.92
N SER A 77 12.30 -4.43 14.81
CA SER A 77 10.84 -4.31 14.94
C SER A 77 10.41 -2.92 15.41
N ASP A 78 11.13 -2.34 16.37
CA ASP A 78 10.86 -0.99 16.91
C ASP A 78 11.14 0.08 15.84
N ALA A 79 12.21 -0.07 15.07
CA ALA A 79 12.51 0.79 13.93
C ALA A 79 11.40 0.71 12.85
N ALA A 80 11.01 -0.49 12.45
CA ALA A 80 9.93 -0.69 11.49
C ALA A 80 8.59 -0.11 11.98
N ALA A 81 8.29 -0.21 13.28
CA ALA A 81 7.06 0.34 13.85
C ALA A 81 6.96 1.87 13.72
N LYS A 82 8.08 2.60 13.69
CA LYS A 82 8.08 4.05 13.47
C LYS A 82 7.56 4.44 12.08
N GLN A 83 7.61 3.52 11.12
CA GLN A 83 7.14 3.73 9.74
C GLN A 83 5.70 3.29 9.52
N SER A 84 5.03 2.68 10.51
CA SER A 84 3.69 2.10 10.35
C SER A 84 2.67 3.10 9.81
N LYS A 85 2.70 4.35 10.29
CA LYS A 85 1.78 5.40 9.83
C LYS A 85 1.96 5.71 8.34
N ALA A 86 3.19 5.88 7.87
CA ALA A 86 3.46 6.15 6.46
C ALA A 86 3.08 4.96 5.55
N ILE A 87 3.29 3.74 6.04
CA ILE A 87 2.87 2.51 5.34
C ILE A 87 1.34 2.43 5.28
N ASP A 88 0.63 2.72 6.38
CA ASP A 88 -0.83 2.74 6.41
C ASP A 88 -1.39 3.83 5.49
N GLU A 89 -0.79 5.02 5.45
CA GLU A 89 -1.16 6.08 4.52
C GLU A 89 -1.03 5.62 3.06
N PHE A 90 0.03 4.87 2.73
CA PHE A 90 0.21 4.31 1.39
C PHE A 90 -0.84 3.24 1.05
N VAL A 91 -1.22 2.38 1.99
CA VAL A 91 -2.36 1.45 1.82
C VAL A 91 -3.65 2.21 1.51
N VAL A 92 -3.90 3.32 2.21
CA VAL A 92 -5.09 4.15 2.00
C VAL A 92 -5.10 4.75 0.61
N THR A 93 -4.00 5.37 0.18
CA THR A 93 -3.91 6.03 -1.14
C THR A 93 -3.92 5.04 -2.29
N SER A 94 -3.35 3.85 -2.10
CA SER A 94 -3.22 2.85 -3.18
C SER A 94 -4.45 1.95 -3.34
N ILE A 95 -5.21 1.69 -2.26
CA ILE A 95 -6.37 0.78 -2.31
C ILE A 95 -7.67 1.54 -2.00
N VAL A 96 -7.73 2.20 -0.85
CA VAL A 96 -9.00 2.70 -0.31
C VAL A 96 -9.54 3.87 -1.12
N GLU A 97 -8.71 4.84 -1.43
CA GLU A 97 -9.12 6.04 -2.18
C GLU A 97 -9.59 5.71 -3.60
N PRO A 98 -8.82 4.97 -4.42
CA PRO A 98 -9.27 4.62 -5.77
C PRO A 98 -10.54 3.76 -5.76
N LEU A 99 -10.67 2.82 -4.80
CA LEU A 99 -11.85 1.99 -4.67
C LEU A 99 -13.08 2.83 -4.30
N ARG A 100 -12.94 3.74 -3.33
CA ARG A 100 -14.00 4.68 -2.92
C ARG A 100 -14.43 5.58 -4.08
N GLU A 101 -13.47 6.08 -4.85
CA GLU A 101 -13.77 6.92 -6.02
C GLU A 101 -14.58 6.14 -7.09
N ARG A 102 -14.18 4.90 -7.38
CA ARG A 102 -14.92 4.04 -8.32
C ARG A 102 -16.33 3.73 -7.83
N LEU A 103 -16.50 3.42 -6.55
CA LEU A 103 -17.81 3.18 -5.95
C LEU A 103 -18.68 4.43 -5.93
N SER A 104 -18.11 5.59 -5.64
CA SER A 104 -18.83 6.87 -5.69
C SER A 104 -19.37 7.18 -7.09
N ARG A 105 -18.54 6.96 -8.12
CA ARG A 105 -18.97 7.07 -9.52
C ARG A 105 -20.10 6.09 -9.85
N SER A 106 -20.02 4.85 -9.35
CA SER A 106 -21.06 3.84 -9.54
C SER A 106 -22.39 4.24 -8.90
N ILE A 107 -22.37 4.86 -7.71
CA ILE A 107 -23.58 5.39 -7.06
C ILE A 107 -24.23 6.49 -7.91
N SER A 108 -23.42 7.42 -8.40
CA SER A 108 -23.91 8.52 -9.26
C SER A 108 -24.50 7.95 -10.57
N GLN A 109 -23.87 6.98 -11.19
CA GLN A 109 -24.33 6.36 -12.43
C GLN A 109 -25.62 5.57 -12.25
N ALA A 110 -25.79 4.88 -11.12
CA ALA A 110 -27.00 4.11 -10.82
C ALA A 110 -28.24 5.00 -10.54
N SER A 111 -28.05 6.30 -10.27
CA SER A 111 -29.14 7.28 -10.14
C SER A 111 -30.28 6.84 -9.21
N GLY A 112 -29.94 6.12 -8.12
CA GLY A 112 -30.91 5.64 -7.13
C GLY A 112 -31.50 4.27 -7.43
N ASP A 113 -31.06 3.57 -8.45
CA ASP A 113 -31.43 2.16 -8.73
C ASP A 113 -30.42 1.22 -8.05
N ASN A 114 -30.85 0.58 -6.93
CA ASN A 114 -30.02 -0.38 -6.23
C ASN A 114 -29.68 -1.62 -7.07
N ALA A 115 -30.54 -2.03 -8.00
CA ALA A 115 -30.26 -3.19 -8.86
C ALA A 115 -29.17 -2.87 -9.88
N GLU A 116 -29.21 -1.67 -10.45
CA GLU A 116 -28.13 -1.19 -11.34
C GLU A 116 -26.83 -0.99 -10.56
N LEU A 117 -26.89 -0.36 -9.37
CA LEU A 117 -25.72 -0.22 -8.52
C LEU A 117 -25.09 -1.56 -8.16
N ALA A 118 -25.89 -2.60 -7.89
CA ALA A 118 -25.37 -3.93 -7.62
C ALA A 118 -24.61 -4.54 -8.81
N LYS A 119 -25.00 -4.25 -10.05
CA LYS A 119 -24.24 -4.68 -11.24
C LYS A 119 -22.90 -3.94 -11.33
N LEU A 120 -22.91 -2.61 -11.15
CA LEU A 120 -21.71 -1.79 -11.18
C LEU A 120 -20.71 -2.18 -10.08
N VAL A 121 -21.17 -2.42 -8.86
CA VAL A 121 -20.36 -2.92 -7.75
C VAL A 121 -19.66 -4.24 -8.12
N ARG A 122 -20.38 -5.20 -8.70
CA ARG A 122 -19.76 -6.47 -9.14
C ARG A 122 -18.65 -6.26 -10.16
N VAL A 123 -18.80 -5.29 -11.07
CA VAL A 123 -17.77 -4.96 -12.07
C VAL A 123 -16.55 -4.39 -11.37
N VAL A 124 -16.71 -3.38 -10.49
CA VAL A 124 -15.61 -2.75 -9.74
C VAL A 124 -14.80 -3.78 -8.97
N TYR A 125 -15.44 -4.63 -8.16
CA TYR A 125 -14.73 -5.62 -7.36
C TYR A 125 -14.10 -6.76 -8.17
N ARG A 126 -14.68 -7.10 -9.33
CA ARG A 126 -14.08 -8.06 -10.26
C ARG A 126 -12.80 -7.51 -10.88
N GLU A 127 -12.81 -6.26 -11.34
CA GLU A 127 -11.63 -5.58 -11.88
C GLU A 127 -10.52 -5.51 -10.82
N TRP A 128 -10.85 -5.06 -9.61
CA TRP A 128 -9.89 -5.00 -8.52
C TRP A 128 -9.26 -6.36 -8.23
N LYS A 129 -10.07 -7.41 -8.05
CA LYS A 129 -9.56 -8.75 -7.71
C LYS A 129 -8.71 -9.40 -8.79
N ASN A 130 -8.98 -9.09 -10.07
CA ASN A 130 -8.34 -9.78 -11.19
C ASN A 130 -7.20 -8.99 -11.84
N GLN A 131 -7.21 -7.66 -11.74
CA GLN A 131 -6.29 -6.81 -12.49
C GLN A 131 -5.42 -5.92 -11.59
N MET A 132 -5.98 -5.40 -10.50
CA MET A 132 -5.31 -4.36 -9.71
C MET A 132 -4.54 -4.91 -8.49
N VAL A 133 -5.10 -5.92 -7.81
CA VAL A 133 -4.61 -6.34 -6.48
C VAL A 133 -3.16 -6.76 -6.52
N ASP A 134 -2.75 -7.58 -7.48
CA ASP A 134 -1.43 -8.20 -7.42
C ASP A 134 -0.33 -7.13 -7.58
N GLU A 135 -0.46 -6.22 -8.56
CA GLU A 135 0.45 -5.09 -8.77
C GLU A 135 0.44 -4.12 -7.57
N THR A 136 -0.76 -3.68 -7.13
CA THR A 136 -0.89 -2.77 -5.99
C THR A 136 -0.26 -3.34 -4.71
N ILE A 137 -0.39 -4.64 -4.47
CA ILE A 137 0.18 -5.29 -3.29
C ILE A 137 1.70 -5.39 -3.37
N ASP A 138 2.26 -5.58 -4.55
CA ASP A 138 3.70 -5.57 -4.75
C ASP A 138 4.27 -4.18 -4.46
N ASP A 139 3.65 -3.11 -4.95
CA ASP A 139 4.05 -1.73 -4.67
C ASP A 139 3.98 -1.41 -3.16
N ILE A 140 2.91 -1.83 -2.49
CA ILE A 140 2.77 -1.64 -1.04
C ILE A 140 3.84 -2.43 -0.27
N ALA A 141 4.18 -3.63 -0.72
CA ALA A 141 5.22 -4.44 -0.10
C ALA A 141 6.62 -3.81 -0.28
N TYR A 142 6.92 -3.33 -1.47
CA TYR A 142 8.17 -2.62 -1.75
C TYR A 142 8.26 -1.32 -0.95
N THR A 143 7.18 -0.54 -0.87
CA THR A 143 7.12 0.66 -0.03
C THR A 143 7.39 0.32 1.44
N ALA A 144 6.77 -0.72 1.97
CA ALA A 144 6.99 -1.14 3.36
C ALA A 144 8.44 -1.57 3.59
N TYR A 145 9.03 -2.32 2.65
CA TYR A 145 10.43 -2.72 2.69
C TYR A 145 11.36 -1.50 2.65
N GLY A 146 11.18 -0.58 1.71
CA GLY A 146 11.97 0.65 1.58
C GLY A 146 11.87 1.54 2.81
N ARG A 147 10.67 1.70 3.37
CA ARG A 147 10.44 2.43 4.63
C ARG A 147 11.15 1.79 5.81
N GLY A 148 11.17 0.47 5.87
CA GLY A 148 11.92 -0.26 6.89
C GLY A 148 13.43 -0.02 6.78
N ALA A 149 13.98 -0.07 5.57
CA ALA A 149 15.39 0.26 5.32
C ALA A 149 15.70 1.70 5.76
N LEU A 150 14.87 2.67 5.37
CA LEU A 150 15.02 4.07 5.76
C LEU A 150 15.01 4.27 7.29
N ALA A 151 14.23 3.48 8.01
CA ALA A 151 14.07 3.63 9.47
C ALA A 151 15.34 3.38 10.29
N VAL A 152 16.34 2.71 9.72
CA VAL A 152 17.61 2.39 10.38
C VAL A 152 18.79 3.20 9.86
N LEU A 153 18.56 4.08 8.89
CA LEU A 153 19.60 4.98 8.39
C LEU A 153 19.95 6.04 9.43
N THR A 154 21.24 6.29 9.56
CA THR A 154 21.78 7.40 10.35
C THR A 154 22.59 8.34 9.46
N PRO A 155 22.78 9.62 9.84
CA PRO A 155 23.47 10.58 9.00
C PRO A 155 24.93 10.21 8.66
N ASP A 156 25.56 9.42 9.50
CA ASP A 156 26.95 8.95 9.35
C ASP A 156 27.06 7.70 8.46
N MET A 157 25.96 7.00 8.22
CA MET A 157 25.95 5.89 7.28
C MET A 157 26.11 6.37 5.83
N LYS A 158 26.90 5.64 5.05
CA LYS A 158 27.02 5.89 3.62
C LYS A 158 26.12 4.93 2.86
N VAL A 159 25.30 5.48 1.97
CA VAL A 159 24.40 4.75 1.10
C VAL A 159 24.68 5.11 -0.36
N CYS A 160 24.43 4.18 -1.26
CA CYS A 160 24.46 4.43 -2.69
C CYS A 160 23.19 3.90 -3.34
N TRP A 161 22.74 4.61 -4.36
CA TRP A 161 21.63 4.12 -5.17
C TRP A 161 22.16 3.06 -6.13
N LYS A 162 21.55 1.89 -6.12
CA LYS A 162 21.89 0.81 -7.05
C LYS A 162 20.82 0.73 -8.14
N PHE A 163 21.23 1.05 -9.34
CA PHE A 163 20.40 0.92 -10.53
C PHE A 163 20.45 -0.53 -11.06
N ASP A 164 19.28 -1.09 -11.37
CA ASP A 164 19.15 -2.37 -12.07
C ASP A 164 18.61 -2.11 -13.48
N PRO A 165 19.43 -2.29 -14.53
CA PRO A 165 19.00 -2.07 -15.91
C PRO A 165 17.87 -3.01 -16.38
N ALA A 166 17.68 -4.14 -15.70
CA ALA A 166 16.63 -5.10 -15.98
C ALA A 166 15.35 -4.83 -15.15
N GLY A 167 15.40 -3.89 -14.21
CA GLY A 167 14.28 -3.50 -13.37
C GLY A 167 13.28 -2.60 -14.10
N PRO A 168 12.20 -2.20 -13.40
CA PRO A 168 11.25 -1.23 -13.92
C PRO A 168 11.93 0.08 -14.33
N ALA A 169 11.51 0.68 -15.45
CA ALA A 169 12.06 1.92 -15.92
C ALA A 169 11.75 3.06 -14.92
N CYS A 170 12.80 3.69 -14.40
CA CYS A 170 12.73 4.87 -13.56
C CYS A 170 13.68 5.92 -14.12
N ALA A 171 13.15 7.06 -14.53
CA ALA A 171 13.94 8.13 -15.14
C ALA A 171 15.06 8.65 -14.21
N ASP A 172 14.81 8.62 -12.90
CA ASP A 172 15.73 9.18 -11.90
C ASP A 172 16.77 8.15 -11.39
N ALA A 173 16.58 6.87 -11.70
CA ALA A 173 17.41 5.80 -11.12
C ALA A 173 18.85 5.84 -11.58
N GLU A 174 19.08 6.15 -12.86
CA GLU A 174 20.42 6.27 -13.43
C GLU A 174 21.15 7.49 -12.85
N ASP A 175 20.51 8.66 -12.83
CA ASP A 175 21.09 9.89 -12.28
C ASP A 175 21.42 9.74 -10.79
N ASN A 176 20.54 9.12 -10.01
CA ASN A 176 20.80 8.85 -8.61
C ASN A 176 21.95 7.86 -8.39
N SER A 177 22.11 6.88 -9.28
CA SER A 177 23.21 5.91 -9.18
C SER A 177 24.57 6.52 -9.45
N LEU A 178 24.63 7.56 -10.28
CA LEU A 178 25.86 8.31 -10.59
C LEU A 178 26.35 9.20 -9.44
N ALA A 179 25.50 9.52 -8.47
CA ALA A 179 25.85 10.32 -7.30
C ALA A 179 26.90 9.64 -6.39
N GLY A 180 27.07 8.32 -6.50
CA GLY A 180 27.98 7.55 -5.66
C GLY A 180 27.50 7.43 -4.22
N ALA A 181 28.43 7.43 -3.26
CA ALA A 181 28.11 7.26 -1.84
C ALA A 181 27.72 8.60 -1.21
N MET A 182 26.48 8.67 -0.69
CA MET A 182 25.91 9.81 -0.01
C MET A 182 25.67 9.51 1.49
N ASN A 183 25.42 10.52 2.31
CA ASN A 183 25.01 10.28 3.71
C ASN A 183 23.58 9.71 3.75
N GLY A 184 23.33 8.83 4.69
CA GLY A 184 22.10 8.05 4.75
C GLY A 184 20.79 8.84 4.88
N CYS A 185 20.86 10.11 5.31
CA CYS A 185 19.70 10.99 5.44
C CYS A 185 19.63 12.11 4.39
N ASP A 186 20.59 12.18 3.48
CA ASP A 186 20.64 13.20 2.42
C ASP A 186 19.75 12.78 1.25
N ALA A 187 19.19 13.77 0.56
CA ALA A 187 18.47 13.51 -0.68
C ALA A 187 19.44 13.24 -1.83
N PHE A 188 19.12 12.29 -2.70
CA PHE A 188 19.78 12.07 -3.96
C PHE A 188 19.54 13.23 -4.95
N PRO A 189 20.34 13.38 -6.03
CA PRO A 189 20.25 14.52 -6.93
C PRO A 189 18.85 14.84 -7.47
N THR A 190 18.02 13.83 -7.66
CA THR A 190 16.63 13.99 -8.11
C THR A 190 15.62 14.28 -6.97
N GLY A 191 16.10 14.47 -5.74
CA GLY A 191 15.29 14.80 -4.57
C GLY A 191 14.76 13.59 -3.80
N HIS A 192 14.98 12.37 -4.26
CA HIS A 192 14.59 11.15 -3.55
C HIS A 192 15.50 10.88 -2.35
N THR A 193 14.90 10.48 -1.22
CA THR A 193 15.62 10.01 -0.02
C THR A 193 15.65 8.48 0.10
N HIS A 194 14.89 7.78 -0.74
CA HIS A 194 14.78 6.32 -0.80
C HIS A 194 14.28 5.90 -2.18
N ALA A 195 14.49 4.64 -2.54
CA ALA A 195 13.99 4.10 -3.80
C ALA A 195 12.45 4.25 -3.87
N PRO A 196 11.89 4.67 -5.03
CA PRO A 196 10.46 4.64 -5.24
C PRO A 196 9.94 3.20 -5.18
N ALA A 197 8.67 3.07 -4.83
CA ALA A 197 7.99 1.77 -4.86
C ALA A 197 7.68 1.37 -6.29
#